data_259e6bc2216621d87e5a9dedd5d74fe9
#
_entry.id   259e6bc2216621d87e5a9dedd5d74fe9
#
_cell.length_a   1.000
_cell.length_b   1.000
_cell.length_c   1.000
_cell.angle_alpha   90.00
_cell.angle_beta   90.00
_cell.angle_gamma   90.00
#
_symmetry.space_group_name_H-M   'P 1'
#
loop_
_entity.id
_entity.type
_entity.pdbx_description
1 polymer ?
#
loop_
_entity_poly.entity_id
_entity_poly.type
_entity_poly.pdbx_seq_one_letter_code
_entity_poly.pdbx_strand_id
1 'polypeptide(L)'
;MANSRELLGRMKSIKDIMKITNAMYMISSSKVKKAKLALSKTEPYFYSMQSTITKILNDSPEVGHKYFDKRENIPENERKRGYIVVTADKGLAGAYNHNVIKIAEKVSFESKNNMLFVVGQVGRNYFLKKNISCLLYTSPSPRDYA
;
A
#
# COMPACT_ATOMS: atom_id res chain seq x y z
N MET A 1 -10.37 -43.40 -20.95
CA MET A 1 -9.75 -42.59 -22.02
C MET A 1 -10.43 -41.25 -22.08
N ALA A 2 -9.70 -40.16 -21.82
CA ALA A 2 -10.24 -38.81 -21.98
C ALA A 2 -10.65 -38.62 -23.44
N ASN A 3 -11.90 -38.21 -23.65
CA ASN A 3 -12.46 -38.06 -24.99
C ASN A 3 -11.69 -36.92 -25.73
N SER A 4 -11.18 -37.22 -26.93
CA SER A 4 -10.45 -36.27 -27.78
C SER A 4 -11.17 -34.90 -27.90
N ARG A 5 -12.49 -34.93 -27.92
CA ARG A 5 -13.36 -33.74 -27.95
C ARG A 5 -13.26 -32.90 -26.70
N GLU A 6 -13.13 -33.51 -25.53
CA GLU A 6 -12.95 -32.83 -24.23
C GLU A 6 -11.58 -32.15 -24.16
N LEU A 7 -10.52 -32.84 -24.63
CA LEU A 7 -9.19 -32.27 -24.72
C LEU A 7 -9.11 -31.05 -25.62
N LEU A 8 -9.75 -31.12 -26.80
CA LEU A 8 -9.83 -29.99 -27.70
C LEU A 8 -10.58 -28.80 -27.08
N GLY A 9 -11.67 -29.07 -26.35
CA GLY A 9 -12.40 -28.04 -25.59
C GLY A 9 -11.54 -27.36 -24.55
N ARG A 10 -10.79 -28.15 -23.76
CA ARG A 10 -9.84 -27.62 -22.76
C ARG A 10 -8.73 -26.79 -23.38
N MET A 11 -8.14 -27.26 -24.49
CA MET A 11 -7.11 -26.51 -25.22
C MET A 11 -7.64 -25.15 -25.70
N LYS A 12 -8.86 -25.12 -26.25
CA LYS A 12 -9.50 -23.86 -26.69
C LYS A 12 -9.68 -22.90 -25.49
N SER A 13 -10.22 -23.38 -24.37
CA SER A 13 -10.40 -22.58 -23.17
C SER A 13 -9.08 -22.02 -22.65
N ILE A 14 -8.02 -22.83 -22.62
CA ILE A 14 -6.67 -22.36 -22.19
C ILE A 14 -6.16 -21.26 -23.14
N LYS A 15 -6.30 -21.41 -24.44
CA LYS A 15 -5.90 -20.39 -25.43
C LYS A 15 -6.65 -19.07 -25.21
N ASP A 16 -7.94 -19.13 -24.90
CA ASP A 16 -8.74 -17.93 -24.66
C ASP A 16 -8.36 -17.25 -23.35
N ILE A 17 -8.11 -18.03 -22.28
CA ILE A 17 -7.57 -17.52 -21.02
C ILE A 17 -6.20 -16.86 -21.23
N MET A 18 -5.32 -17.45 -22.03
CA MET A 18 -4.01 -16.86 -22.35
C MET A 18 -4.16 -15.48 -23.02
N LYS A 19 -5.09 -15.32 -23.96
CA LYS A 19 -5.34 -14.02 -24.60
C LYS A 19 -5.77 -12.97 -23.59
N ILE A 20 -6.69 -13.33 -22.68
CA ILE A 20 -7.15 -12.44 -21.60
C ILE A 20 -5.99 -12.08 -20.68
N THR A 21 -5.20 -13.06 -20.26
CA THR A 21 -4.05 -12.85 -19.37
C THR A 21 -3.01 -11.94 -20.01
N ASN A 22 -2.72 -12.12 -21.30
CA ASN A 22 -1.81 -11.25 -22.04
C ASN A 22 -2.32 -9.80 -22.11
N ALA A 23 -3.62 -9.61 -22.38
CA ALA A 23 -4.22 -8.28 -22.35
C ALA A 23 -4.10 -7.62 -20.96
N MET A 24 -4.38 -8.37 -19.90
CA MET A 24 -4.20 -7.88 -18.51
C MET A 24 -2.73 -7.55 -18.20
N TYR A 25 -1.79 -8.36 -18.68
CA TYR A 25 -0.36 -8.08 -18.54
C TYR A 25 0.03 -6.76 -19.22
N MET A 26 -0.41 -6.53 -20.45
CA MET A 26 -0.11 -5.28 -21.18
C MET A 26 -0.68 -4.04 -20.46
N ILE A 27 -1.93 -4.13 -19.98
CA ILE A 27 -2.57 -3.04 -19.23
C ILE A 27 -1.80 -2.77 -17.93
N SER A 28 -1.46 -3.82 -17.20
CA SER A 28 -0.74 -3.71 -15.92
C SER A 28 0.66 -3.13 -16.12
N SER A 29 1.39 -3.59 -17.14
CA SER A 29 2.71 -3.05 -17.50
C SER A 29 2.66 -1.56 -17.85
N SER A 30 1.64 -1.14 -18.60
CA SER A 30 1.42 0.28 -18.90
C SER A 30 1.16 1.11 -17.64
N LYS A 31 0.34 0.60 -16.73
CA LYS A 31 0.06 1.27 -15.44
C LYS A 31 1.31 1.39 -14.56
N VAL A 32 2.12 0.33 -14.47
CA VAL A 32 3.40 0.36 -13.74
C VAL A 32 4.34 1.42 -14.33
N LYS A 33 4.44 1.50 -15.66
CA LYS A 33 5.25 2.52 -16.33
C LYS A 33 4.79 3.94 -15.99
N LYS A 34 3.47 4.18 -16.02
CA LYS A 34 2.90 5.50 -15.63
C LYS A 34 3.17 5.83 -14.16
N ALA A 35 3.01 4.86 -13.26
CA ALA A 35 3.29 5.06 -11.84
C ALA A 35 4.76 5.36 -11.57
N LYS A 36 5.69 4.64 -12.23
CA LYS A 36 7.13 4.92 -12.13
C LYS A 36 7.47 6.32 -12.65
N LEU A 37 6.85 6.77 -13.74
CA LEU A 37 7.06 8.12 -14.25
C LEU A 37 6.53 9.18 -13.28
N ALA A 38 5.39 8.96 -12.65
CA ALA A 38 4.86 9.87 -11.63
C ALA A 38 5.80 9.94 -10.41
N LEU A 39 6.31 8.80 -9.96
CA LEU A 39 7.29 8.72 -8.87
C LEU A 39 8.55 9.52 -9.21
N SER A 40 9.16 9.29 -10.37
CA SER A 40 10.39 9.98 -10.78
C SER A 40 10.25 11.50 -10.88
N LYS A 41 9.04 12.02 -11.11
CA LYS A 41 8.76 13.46 -11.08
C LYS A 41 8.66 14.01 -9.65
N THR A 42 8.28 13.19 -8.70
CA THR A 42 8.09 13.59 -7.29
C THR A 42 9.36 13.43 -6.46
N GLU A 43 10.22 12.47 -6.79
CA GLU A 43 11.46 12.18 -6.08
C GLU A 43 12.39 13.42 -5.91
N PRO A 44 12.66 14.26 -6.91
CA PRO A 44 13.53 15.41 -6.73
C PRO A 44 13.00 16.39 -5.69
N TYR A 45 11.69 16.59 -5.64
CA TYR A 45 11.05 17.43 -4.63
C TYR A 45 11.21 16.84 -3.22
N PHE A 46 11.00 15.54 -3.07
CA PHE A 46 11.18 14.84 -1.80
C PHE A 46 12.61 14.98 -1.27
N TYR A 47 13.62 14.72 -2.11
CA TYR A 47 15.02 14.83 -1.70
C TYR A 47 15.44 16.27 -1.40
N SER A 48 14.90 17.25 -2.13
CA SER A 48 15.14 18.66 -1.86
C SER A 48 14.58 19.06 -0.49
N MET A 49 13.35 18.63 -0.17
CA MET A 49 12.76 18.87 1.16
C MET A 49 13.57 18.19 2.27
N GLN A 50 13.94 16.93 2.08
CA GLN A 50 14.74 16.19 3.06
C GLN A 50 16.08 16.89 3.33
N SER A 51 16.78 17.32 2.27
CA SER A 51 18.03 18.09 2.39
C SER A 51 17.84 19.39 3.14
N THR A 52 16.76 20.11 2.86
CA THR A 52 16.43 21.38 3.54
C THR A 52 16.17 21.17 5.04
N ILE A 53 15.35 20.17 5.36
CA ILE A 53 15.06 19.83 6.78
C ILE A 53 16.35 19.44 7.50
N THR A 54 17.22 18.64 6.87
CA THR A 54 18.50 18.23 7.45
C THR A 54 19.40 19.44 7.71
N LYS A 55 19.47 20.39 6.79
CA LYS A 55 20.22 21.64 6.98
C LYS A 55 19.70 22.46 8.16
N ILE A 56 18.38 22.66 8.23
CA ILE A 56 17.75 23.39 9.36
C ILE A 56 18.11 22.75 10.69
N LEU A 57 18.05 21.42 10.79
CA LEU A 57 18.35 20.70 12.04
C LEU A 57 19.85 20.77 12.40
N ASN A 58 20.74 20.84 11.40
CA ASN A 58 22.18 20.98 11.64
C ASN A 58 22.56 22.40 12.02
N ASP A 59 21.96 23.40 11.39
CA ASP A 59 22.27 24.82 11.64
C ASP A 59 21.62 25.35 12.92
N SER A 60 20.51 24.73 13.35
CA SER A 60 19.73 25.13 14.51
C SER A 60 19.21 23.90 15.28
N PRO A 61 20.08 23.16 15.98
CA PRO A 61 19.69 21.91 16.67
C PRO A 61 18.66 22.11 17.79
N GLU A 62 18.50 23.33 18.30
CA GLU A 62 17.56 23.69 19.36
C GLU A 62 16.21 24.22 18.86
N VAL A 63 15.86 23.98 17.60
CA VAL A 63 14.56 24.40 17.06
C VAL A 63 13.41 23.73 17.81
N GLY A 64 12.81 24.47 18.73
CA GLY A 64 11.63 24.03 19.50
C GLY A 64 10.36 24.07 18.67
N HIS A 65 10.19 23.10 17.75
CA HIS A 65 8.99 23.01 16.93
C HIS A 65 8.32 21.64 17.08
N LYS A 66 7.00 21.63 17.15
CA LYS A 66 6.18 20.41 17.37
C LYS A 66 6.48 19.25 16.41
N TYR A 67 6.98 19.52 15.20
CA TYR A 67 7.34 18.48 14.23
C TYR A 67 8.73 17.86 14.46
N PHE A 68 9.56 18.51 15.28
CA PHE A 68 10.89 18.02 15.68
C PHE A 68 10.92 17.47 17.09
N ASP A 69 9.79 17.57 17.81
CA ASP A 69 9.65 17.01 19.15
C ASP A 69 9.73 15.48 19.10
N LYS A 70 10.80 14.92 19.64
CA LYS A 70 11.05 13.49 19.75
C LYS A 70 10.19 12.79 20.80
N ARG A 71 9.42 13.57 21.59
CA ARG A 71 8.56 13.07 22.65
C ARG A 71 9.31 12.18 23.67
N GLU A 72 10.54 12.56 24.01
CA GLU A 72 11.39 11.79 24.93
C GLU A 72 10.77 11.70 26.33
N ASN A 73 9.97 12.69 26.72
CA ASN A 73 9.25 12.75 27.99
C ASN A 73 8.06 11.76 28.09
N ILE A 74 7.66 11.11 27.00
CA ILE A 74 6.56 10.16 27.00
C ILE A 74 7.13 8.73 27.03
N PRO A 75 6.79 7.91 28.04
CA PRO A 75 7.20 6.52 28.12
C PRO A 75 6.82 5.76 26.83
N GLU A 76 7.64 4.81 26.41
CA GLU A 76 7.48 4.12 25.13
C GLU A 76 6.13 3.38 25.02
N ASN A 77 5.65 2.82 26.11
CA ASN A 77 4.37 2.14 26.23
C ASN A 77 3.14 3.06 26.08
N GLU A 78 3.31 4.38 26.32
CA GLU A 78 2.24 5.38 26.19
C GLU A 78 2.28 6.12 24.86
N ARG A 79 3.36 6.00 24.09
CA ARG A 79 3.50 6.66 22.79
C ARG A 79 2.46 6.14 21.81
N LYS A 80 1.72 7.05 21.20
CA LYS A 80 0.82 6.74 20.08
C LYS A 80 1.64 6.61 18.80
N ARG A 81 1.54 5.46 18.13
CA ARG A 81 2.21 5.20 16.85
C ARG A 81 1.15 5.09 15.75
N GLY A 82 1.36 5.82 14.66
CA GLY A 82 0.55 5.73 13.46
C GLY A 82 1.26 4.87 12.40
N TYR A 83 0.58 3.85 11.89
CA TYR A 83 1.09 2.98 10.83
C TYR A 83 0.27 3.15 9.56
N ILE A 84 0.92 3.49 8.47
CA ILE A 84 0.28 3.59 7.15
C ILE A 84 0.41 2.25 6.46
N VAL A 85 -0.72 1.61 6.23
CA VAL A 85 -0.82 0.26 5.62
C VAL A 85 -1.35 0.41 4.20
N VAL A 86 -0.48 0.21 3.21
CA VAL A 86 -0.84 0.35 1.80
C VAL A 86 -1.12 -1.02 1.21
N THR A 87 -2.36 -1.24 0.78
CA THR A 87 -2.82 -2.45 0.09
C THR A 87 -3.34 -2.11 -1.31
N ALA A 88 -3.58 -3.14 -2.12
CA ALA A 88 -4.20 -2.94 -3.43
C ALA A 88 -5.72 -2.72 -3.30
N ASP A 89 -6.31 -2.10 -4.34
CA ASP A 89 -7.77 -1.96 -4.44
C ASP A 89 -8.44 -3.24 -4.95
N LYS A 90 -7.70 -4.08 -5.69
CA LYS A 90 -8.19 -5.33 -6.27
C LYS A 90 -7.25 -6.49 -5.96
N GLY A 91 -7.76 -7.71 -6.11
CA GLY A 91 -6.98 -8.93 -5.99
C GLY A 91 -6.00 -9.13 -7.15
N LEU A 92 -5.53 -10.36 -7.32
CA LEU A 92 -4.54 -10.79 -8.31
C LEU A 92 -3.15 -10.16 -8.15
N ALA A 93 -2.81 -9.77 -6.92
CA ALA A 93 -1.50 -9.21 -6.54
C ALA A 93 -0.57 -10.24 -5.86
N GLY A 94 -0.79 -11.54 -6.12
CA GLY A 94 -0.05 -12.62 -5.44
C GLY A 94 -0.21 -12.53 -3.92
N ALA A 95 0.84 -12.81 -3.18
CA ALA A 95 0.85 -12.78 -1.71
C ALA A 95 1.00 -11.38 -1.11
N TYR A 96 1.18 -10.33 -1.91
CA TYR A 96 1.48 -8.98 -1.42
C TYR A 96 0.49 -8.50 -0.34
N ASN A 97 -0.80 -8.47 -0.67
CA ASN A 97 -1.81 -8.00 0.26
C ASN A 97 -1.85 -8.82 1.55
N HIS A 98 -1.75 -10.13 1.43
CA HIS A 98 -1.76 -11.05 2.58
C HIS A 98 -0.57 -10.79 3.51
N ASN A 99 0.62 -10.64 2.96
CA ASN A 99 1.83 -10.39 3.75
C ASN A 99 1.78 -9.04 4.46
N VAL A 100 1.34 -7.99 3.77
CA VAL A 100 1.20 -6.65 4.36
C VAL A 100 0.17 -6.66 5.49
N ILE A 101 -1.00 -7.27 5.28
CA ILE A 101 -2.05 -7.38 6.28
C ILE A 101 -1.58 -8.14 7.52
N LYS A 102 -0.87 -9.26 7.33
CA LYS A 102 -0.33 -10.07 8.43
C LYS A 102 0.65 -9.27 9.32
N ILE A 103 1.51 -8.46 8.71
CA ILE A 103 2.41 -7.56 9.45
C ILE A 103 1.62 -6.50 10.20
N ALA A 104 0.65 -5.87 9.55
CA ALA A 104 -0.17 -4.83 10.15
C ALA A 104 -1.02 -5.34 11.31
N GLU A 105 -1.55 -6.56 11.23
CA GLU A 105 -2.24 -7.22 12.35
C GLU A 105 -1.31 -7.38 13.55
N LYS A 106 -0.11 -7.92 13.35
CA LYS A 106 0.87 -8.13 14.42
C LYS A 106 1.13 -6.81 15.17
N VAL A 107 1.43 -5.75 14.42
CA VAL A 107 1.68 -4.42 14.98
C VAL A 107 0.46 -3.85 15.71
N SER A 108 -0.75 -4.09 15.20
CA SER A 108 -2.00 -3.63 15.84
C SER A 108 -2.22 -4.27 17.21
N PHE A 109 -1.81 -5.52 17.38
CA PHE A 109 -1.95 -6.24 18.66
C PHE A 109 -0.82 -5.95 19.67
N GLU A 110 0.31 -5.39 19.25
CA GLU A 110 1.44 -5.08 20.12
C GLU A 110 1.12 -3.96 21.13
N SER A 111 0.27 -3.00 20.79
CA SER A 111 -0.15 -1.91 21.69
C SER A 111 -1.54 -1.39 21.34
N LYS A 112 -2.34 -1.13 22.37
CA LYS A 112 -3.64 -0.46 22.23
C LYS A 112 -3.55 0.99 21.72
N ASN A 113 -2.38 1.59 21.85
CA ASN A 113 -2.12 2.98 21.42
C ASN A 113 -1.71 3.08 19.94
N ASN A 114 -1.57 1.95 19.25
CA ASN A 114 -1.27 1.92 17.84
C ASN A 114 -2.50 2.28 17.01
N MET A 115 -2.31 3.12 16.00
CA MET A 115 -3.36 3.54 15.08
C MET A 115 -2.99 3.12 13.65
N LEU A 116 -3.90 2.43 12.97
CA LEU A 116 -3.72 2.03 11.58
C LEU A 116 -4.41 3.01 10.63
N PHE A 117 -3.69 3.47 9.62
CA PHE A 117 -4.18 4.23 8.48
C PHE A 117 -4.15 3.31 7.26
N VAL A 118 -5.30 2.79 6.87
CA VAL A 118 -5.38 1.77 5.81
C VAL A 118 -5.74 2.41 4.47
N VAL A 119 -4.85 2.24 3.48
CA VAL A 119 -5.03 2.66 2.10
C VAL A 119 -5.25 1.43 1.23
N GLY A 120 -6.27 1.46 0.40
CA GLY A 120 -6.65 0.37 -0.52
C GLY A 120 -7.82 -0.46 -0.03
N GLN A 121 -8.65 -0.88 -0.99
CA GLN A 121 -9.93 -1.55 -0.72
C GLN A 121 -9.77 -2.93 -0.09
N VAL A 122 -8.71 -3.66 -0.43
CA VAL A 122 -8.47 -5.01 0.11
C VAL A 122 -8.21 -4.95 1.61
N GLY A 123 -7.33 -4.07 2.05
CA GLY A 123 -7.04 -3.87 3.47
C GLY A 123 -8.25 -3.32 4.22
N ARG A 124 -8.93 -2.32 3.65
CA ARG A 124 -10.17 -1.77 4.22
C ARG A 124 -11.19 -2.87 4.53
N ASN A 125 -11.50 -3.71 3.54
CA ASN A 125 -12.49 -4.78 3.71
C ASN A 125 -12.05 -5.80 4.75
N TYR A 126 -10.75 -6.07 4.84
CA TYR A 126 -10.20 -7.00 5.81
C TYR A 126 -10.35 -6.48 7.25
N PHE A 127 -9.86 -5.26 7.52
CA PHE A 127 -9.85 -4.70 8.87
C PHE A 127 -11.26 -4.37 9.38
N LEU A 128 -12.18 -3.96 8.49
CA LEU A 128 -13.60 -3.81 8.85
C LEU A 128 -14.23 -5.10 9.33
N LYS A 129 -13.96 -6.23 8.66
CA LYS A 129 -14.49 -7.55 9.07
C LYS A 129 -13.93 -8.02 10.42
N LYS A 130 -12.73 -7.58 10.77
CA LYS A 130 -12.06 -7.94 12.03
C LYS A 130 -12.39 -7.00 13.19
N ASN A 131 -13.20 -5.95 12.97
CA ASN A 131 -13.50 -4.90 13.97
C ASN A 131 -12.24 -4.28 14.59
N ILE A 132 -11.14 -4.21 13.85
CA ILE A 132 -9.92 -3.54 14.28
C ILE A 132 -10.11 -2.03 14.09
N SER A 133 -9.88 -1.26 15.16
CA SER A 133 -9.95 0.20 15.09
C SER A 133 -8.88 0.74 14.15
N CYS A 134 -9.30 1.25 13.02
CA CYS A 134 -8.40 1.84 12.02
C CYS A 134 -9.08 3.04 11.33
N LEU A 135 -8.28 4.03 10.95
CA LEU A 135 -8.70 5.10 10.06
C LEU A 135 -8.60 4.58 8.62
N LEU A 136 -9.73 4.50 7.96
CA LEU A 136 -9.84 3.98 6.61
C LEU A 136 -9.72 5.12 5.61
N TYR A 137 -8.70 5.07 4.77
CA TYR A 137 -8.54 5.96 3.64
C TYR A 137 -8.71 5.16 2.34
N THR A 138 -9.76 5.47 1.59
CA THR A 138 -9.90 4.97 0.23
C THR A 138 -9.21 5.97 -0.68
N SER A 139 -8.12 5.56 -1.32
CA SER A 139 -7.60 6.35 -2.45
C SER A 139 -8.72 6.51 -3.47
N PRO A 140 -9.03 7.73 -3.91
CA PRO A 140 -9.97 7.92 -5.00
C PRO A 140 -9.45 7.12 -6.20
N SER A 141 -10.31 6.24 -6.72
CA SER A 141 -9.99 5.48 -7.92
C SER A 141 -9.76 6.47 -9.07
N PRO A 142 -8.81 6.21 -9.99
CA PRO A 142 -8.70 7.01 -11.22
C PRO A 142 -10.00 7.08 -12.02
N ARG A 143 -10.99 6.23 -11.72
CA ARG A 143 -12.34 6.27 -12.29
C ARG A 143 -13.23 7.37 -11.69
N ASP A 144 -12.87 7.89 -10.51
CA ASP A 144 -13.66 8.93 -9.84
C ASP A 144 -13.35 10.32 -10.40
N TYR A 145 -12.36 10.41 -11.30
CA TYR A 145 -11.95 11.62 -12.02
C TYR A 145 -12.13 11.52 -13.55
N ALA A 146 -12.82 10.50 -14.03
CA ALA A 146 -13.08 10.31 -15.47
C ALA A 146 -14.50 10.75 -15.85
#